data_bbf03ce348df40d81f17b8d06df5c9ac
#
_entry.id   bbf03ce348df40d81f17b8d06df5c9ac
#
_cell.length_a   1.000
_cell.length_b   1.000
_cell.length_c   1.000
_cell.angle_alpha   90.00
_cell.angle_beta   90.00
_cell.angle_gamma   90.00
#
_symmetry.space_group_name_H-M   'P 1'
#
loop_
_entity.id
_entity.type
_entity.pdbx_description
1 polymer ?
#
loop_
_entity_poly.entity_id
_entity_poly.type
_entity_poly.pdbx_seq_one_letter_code
_entity_poly.pdbx_strand_id
1 'polypeptide(L)'
;LTLSIYVSLNKKKTSAFSEAINLLKEPDKKEDDELKGKFEEVLQDLFKNRNIAILNNDLEELKKFYDLEKKPSLWAYESESKKVKYLNNWSQKQGVVFNEIKSKTEIRKAREREKDLYGIICVVSSEFTYYYLNDPLKTNTFRLGTYHYLNLKDEGDRYIITKEWYTDPFADSLDLNNIKSDEIKSYILNSSSPSYSPDERTQKAIDYAHTYCGAAADDELGFNYNKKYTDFNPQGGDCANFASQILFEGGGFKKNSTWNYSDGEGSKAWVNAQAFKNYMVNSGRASYIAKGKYSEIYKAAYNLRPGDFVAYEKNGRITHISTVTGLDSKGYPLVTCHNTDRLLVPFDLGWSNDNIRFHLVDVYY
;
A
#
# COMPACT_ATOMS: atom_id res chain seq x y z
N LEU A 1 -25.86 3.99 17.95
CA LEU A 1 -24.76 4.97 17.66
C LEU A 1 -23.73 4.45 16.65
N THR A 2 -23.42 3.14 16.65
CA THR A 2 -22.41 2.52 15.76
C THR A 2 -22.86 2.40 14.29
N LEU A 3 -24.13 2.14 14.03
CA LEU A 3 -24.66 2.00 12.66
C LEU A 3 -24.74 3.36 11.94
N SER A 4 -25.06 4.44 12.67
CA SER A 4 -25.14 5.81 12.15
C SER A 4 -23.76 6.34 11.74
N ILE A 5 -22.70 6.00 12.47
CA ILE A 5 -21.31 6.39 12.16
C ILE A 5 -20.80 5.61 10.94
N TYR A 6 -21.11 4.32 10.83
CA TYR A 6 -20.72 3.49 9.68
C TYR A 6 -21.41 3.93 8.36
N VAL A 7 -22.68 4.27 8.42
CA VAL A 7 -23.45 4.84 7.29
C VAL A 7 -22.94 6.24 6.92
N SER A 8 -22.53 7.06 7.90
CA SER A 8 -21.94 8.38 7.66
C SER A 8 -20.54 8.29 7.01
N LEU A 9 -19.70 7.33 7.41
CA LEU A 9 -18.39 7.10 6.82
C LEU A 9 -18.49 6.55 5.39
N ASN A 10 -19.46 5.67 5.12
CA ASN A 10 -19.70 5.18 3.75
C ASN A 10 -20.32 6.27 2.85
N LYS A 11 -21.22 7.13 3.34
CA LYS A 11 -21.70 8.29 2.59
C LYS A 11 -20.59 9.31 2.28
N LYS A 12 -19.60 9.48 3.17
CA LYS A 12 -18.45 10.37 2.92
C LYS A 12 -17.45 9.78 1.90
N LYS A 13 -17.22 8.46 1.91
CA LYS A 13 -16.45 7.76 0.88
C LYS A 13 -17.13 7.86 -0.50
N THR A 14 -18.44 7.69 -0.56
CA THR A 14 -19.22 7.84 -1.80
C THR A 14 -19.26 9.29 -2.31
N SER A 15 -19.23 10.30 -1.45
CA SER A 15 -19.18 11.71 -1.85
C SER A 15 -17.83 12.08 -2.46
N ALA A 16 -16.70 11.70 -1.83
CA ALA A 16 -15.36 11.98 -2.35
C ALA A 16 -15.09 11.20 -3.65
N PHE A 17 -15.56 9.96 -3.73
CA PHE A 17 -15.49 9.14 -4.94
C PHE A 17 -16.41 9.66 -6.06
N SER A 18 -17.62 10.13 -5.73
CA SER A 18 -18.54 10.78 -6.66
C SER A 18 -18.01 12.11 -7.19
N GLU A 19 -17.29 12.89 -6.37
CA GLU A 19 -16.64 14.11 -6.82
C GLU A 19 -15.40 13.81 -7.70
N ALA A 20 -14.63 12.77 -7.38
CA ALA A 20 -13.56 12.28 -8.24
C ALA A 20 -14.12 11.82 -9.62
N ILE A 21 -15.26 11.12 -9.63
CA ILE A 21 -15.97 10.72 -10.87
C ILE A 21 -16.50 11.93 -11.63
N ASN A 22 -16.98 12.98 -10.96
CA ASN A 22 -17.40 14.23 -11.64
C ASN A 22 -16.23 15.02 -12.22
N LEU A 23 -15.02 14.84 -11.71
CA LEU A 23 -13.78 15.29 -12.36
C LEU A 23 -13.42 14.45 -13.60
N LEU A 24 -13.94 13.22 -13.69
CA LEU A 24 -13.77 12.35 -14.85
C LEU A 24 -14.67 12.74 -16.06
N LYS A 25 -15.64 13.65 -15.89
CA LYS A 25 -16.34 14.26 -17.03
C LYS A 25 -15.32 15.10 -17.81
N GLU A 26 -15.12 14.79 -19.07
CA GLU A 26 -14.04 15.19 -19.93
C GLU A 26 -13.78 16.71 -19.86
N PRO A 27 -12.59 17.16 -19.38
CA PRO A 27 -12.13 18.53 -19.61
C PRO A 27 -11.76 18.69 -21.07
N ASP A 28 -11.66 19.92 -21.54
CA ASP A 28 -10.98 20.22 -22.81
C ASP A 28 -9.56 19.62 -22.72
N LYS A 29 -9.23 18.70 -23.60
CA LYS A 29 -7.96 17.96 -23.59
C LYS A 29 -6.74 18.89 -23.56
N LYS A 30 -6.85 20.05 -24.22
CA LYS A 30 -5.79 21.06 -24.28
C LYS A 30 -5.54 21.70 -22.92
N GLU A 31 -6.60 22.06 -22.20
CA GLU A 31 -6.52 22.63 -20.84
C GLU A 31 -5.93 21.61 -19.85
N ASP A 32 -6.35 20.34 -19.91
CA ASP A 32 -5.80 19.26 -19.07
C ASP A 32 -4.30 19.09 -19.30
N ASP A 33 -3.83 19.07 -20.56
CA ASP A 33 -2.42 18.90 -20.89
C ASP A 33 -1.56 20.11 -20.45
N GLU A 34 -2.05 21.34 -20.61
CA GLU A 34 -1.38 22.56 -20.13
C GLU A 34 -1.25 22.58 -18.60
N LEU A 35 -2.33 22.22 -17.88
CA LEU A 35 -2.31 22.16 -16.41
C LEU A 35 -1.44 21.02 -15.88
N LYS A 36 -1.40 19.88 -16.55
CA LYS A 36 -0.46 18.80 -16.20
C LYS A 36 0.98 19.26 -16.24
N GLY A 37 1.39 19.94 -17.31
CA GLY A 37 2.72 20.54 -17.41
C GLY A 37 3.01 21.57 -16.30
N LYS A 38 2.02 22.44 -16.00
CA LYS A 38 2.13 23.42 -14.90
C LYS A 38 2.37 22.77 -13.55
N PHE A 39 1.67 21.69 -13.25
CA PHE A 39 1.67 21.07 -11.91
C PHE A 39 2.68 19.94 -11.72
N GLU A 40 3.42 19.53 -12.74
CA GLU A 40 4.40 18.43 -12.63
C GLU A 40 5.48 18.76 -11.59
N GLU A 41 6.16 19.90 -11.74
CA GLU A 41 7.18 20.34 -10.77
C GLU A 41 6.57 20.72 -9.42
N VAL A 42 5.40 21.36 -9.41
CA VAL A 42 4.70 21.77 -8.18
C VAL A 42 4.40 20.55 -7.30
N LEU A 43 3.86 19.48 -7.88
CA LEU A 43 3.57 18.26 -7.13
C LEU A 43 4.85 17.54 -6.69
N GLN A 44 5.86 17.49 -7.55
CA GLN A 44 7.13 16.87 -7.20
C GLN A 44 7.77 17.56 -5.98
N ASP A 45 7.78 18.90 -5.97
CA ASP A 45 8.31 19.68 -4.85
C ASP A 45 7.44 19.56 -3.60
N LEU A 46 6.11 19.60 -3.75
CA LEU A 46 5.18 19.42 -2.63
C LEU A 46 5.38 18.07 -1.93
N PHE A 47 5.41 16.97 -2.68
CA PHE A 47 5.64 15.65 -2.11
C PHE A 47 7.04 15.48 -1.54
N LYS A 48 8.08 16.02 -2.19
CA LYS A 48 9.45 16.03 -1.68
C LYS A 48 9.56 16.72 -0.33
N ASN A 49 9.04 17.94 -0.20
CA ASN A 49 9.13 18.71 1.05
C ASN A 49 8.25 18.07 2.15
N ARG A 50 7.09 17.57 1.78
CA ARG A 50 6.23 16.81 2.71
C ARG A 50 6.93 15.53 3.22
N ASN A 51 7.62 14.80 2.36
CA ASN A 51 8.39 13.62 2.75
C ASN A 51 9.52 13.97 3.74
N ILE A 52 10.19 15.11 3.55
CA ILE A 52 11.22 15.61 4.49
C ILE A 52 10.59 15.91 5.85
N ALA A 53 9.43 16.56 5.89
CA ALA A 53 8.71 16.83 7.15
C ALA A 53 8.29 15.53 7.85
N ILE A 54 7.79 14.53 7.09
CA ILE A 54 7.44 13.20 7.62
C ILE A 54 8.66 12.51 8.22
N LEU A 55 9.77 12.49 7.49
CA LEU A 55 11.00 11.82 7.89
C LEU A 55 11.59 12.43 9.18
N ASN A 56 11.54 13.75 9.29
CA ASN A 56 12.05 14.51 10.44
C ASN A 56 11.06 14.56 11.62
N ASN A 57 9.87 13.96 11.50
CA ASN A 57 8.79 14.08 12.48
C ASN A 57 8.42 15.55 12.78
N ASP A 58 8.50 16.41 11.76
CA ASP A 58 8.24 17.84 11.85
C ASP A 58 6.80 18.16 11.48
N LEU A 59 5.91 18.15 12.49
CA LEU A 59 4.50 18.43 12.32
C LEU A 59 4.21 19.90 12.03
N GLU A 60 5.08 20.82 12.49
CA GLU A 60 4.90 22.25 12.21
C GLU A 60 5.26 22.58 10.76
N GLU A 61 6.29 21.94 10.19
CA GLU A 61 6.58 22.05 8.76
C GLU A 61 5.48 21.40 7.93
N LEU A 62 5.05 20.19 8.32
CA LEU A 62 3.94 19.49 7.65
C LEU A 62 2.66 20.33 7.58
N LYS A 63 2.34 21.06 8.64
CA LYS A 63 1.17 21.92 8.76
C LYS A 63 1.12 23.02 7.71
N LYS A 64 2.26 23.53 7.25
CA LYS A 64 2.35 24.61 6.27
C LYS A 64 1.80 24.26 4.90
N PHE A 65 1.66 22.96 4.57
CA PHE A 65 1.08 22.53 3.29
C PHE A 65 -0.44 22.58 3.26
N TYR A 66 -1.13 22.81 4.40
CA TYR A 66 -2.57 22.65 4.52
C TYR A 66 -3.28 23.92 4.97
N ASP A 67 -4.43 24.24 4.35
CA ASP A 67 -5.36 25.26 4.80
C ASP A 67 -6.22 24.71 5.97
N LEU A 68 -5.77 24.92 7.19
CA LEU A 68 -6.42 24.34 8.38
C LEU A 68 -7.78 24.98 8.74
N GLU A 69 -8.13 26.09 8.13
CA GLU A 69 -9.47 26.69 8.27
C GLU A 69 -10.52 25.88 7.49
N LYS A 70 -10.07 25.14 6.47
CA LYS A 70 -10.94 24.26 5.67
C LYS A 70 -10.97 22.84 6.25
N LYS A 71 -12.14 22.41 6.66
CA LYS A 71 -12.36 21.09 7.28
C LYS A 71 -11.80 19.89 6.48
N PRO A 72 -11.94 19.82 5.13
CA PRO A 72 -11.33 18.71 4.37
C PRO A 72 -9.80 18.71 4.39
N SER A 73 -9.18 19.89 4.44
CA SER A 73 -7.74 20.06 4.56
C SER A 73 -7.24 19.72 5.96
N LEU A 74 -7.94 20.14 7.00
CA LEU A 74 -7.64 19.77 8.39
C LEU A 74 -7.64 18.25 8.56
N TRP A 75 -8.64 17.55 8.01
CA TRP A 75 -8.68 16.08 8.07
C TRP A 75 -7.52 15.41 7.33
N ALA A 76 -7.10 15.98 6.20
CA ALA A 76 -5.93 15.48 5.47
C ALA A 76 -4.65 15.66 6.30
N TYR A 77 -4.44 16.85 6.90
CA TYR A 77 -3.34 17.09 7.83
C TYR A 77 -3.34 16.14 9.03
N GLU A 78 -4.50 15.91 9.65
CA GLU A 78 -4.62 14.95 10.76
C GLU A 78 -4.25 13.52 10.34
N SER A 79 -4.60 13.12 9.12
CA SER A 79 -4.24 11.81 8.57
C SER A 79 -2.74 11.69 8.35
N GLU A 80 -2.09 12.71 7.78
CA GLU A 80 -0.64 12.74 7.62
C GLU A 80 0.09 12.76 8.97
N SER A 81 -0.40 13.52 9.94
CA SER A 81 0.16 13.56 11.30
C SER A 81 0.09 12.19 11.99
N LYS A 82 -0.99 11.43 11.78
CA LYS A 82 -1.12 10.06 12.27
C LYS A 82 -0.14 9.11 11.56
N LYS A 83 0.07 9.28 10.27
CA LYS A 83 1.07 8.53 9.50
C LYS A 83 2.48 8.73 10.06
N VAL A 84 2.89 9.99 10.31
CA VAL A 84 4.18 10.32 10.92
C VAL A 84 4.36 9.59 12.25
N LYS A 85 3.37 9.69 13.13
CA LYS A 85 3.39 9.00 14.44
C LYS A 85 3.46 7.48 14.28
N TYR A 86 2.71 6.92 13.33
CA TYR A 86 2.72 5.48 13.07
C TYR A 86 4.07 4.99 12.57
N LEU A 87 4.66 5.65 11.58
CA LEU A 87 5.98 5.29 11.03
C LEU A 87 7.07 5.34 12.10
N ASN A 88 7.06 6.37 12.94
CA ASN A 88 7.99 6.48 14.06
C ASN A 88 7.80 5.33 15.07
N ASN A 89 6.57 5.00 15.42
CA ASN A 89 6.26 3.88 16.31
C ASN A 89 6.66 2.53 15.70
N TRP A 90 6.42 2.32 14.41
CA TRP A 90 6.81 1.09 13.72
C TRP A 90 8.33 0.97 13.64
N SER A 91 9.05 2.05 13.35
CA SER A 91 10.51 2.05 13.32
C SER A 91 11.12 1.67 14.67
N GLN A 92 10.55 2.17 15.77
CA GLN A 92 10.97 1.80 17.14
C GLN A 92 10.73 0.32 17.44
N LYS A 93 9.56 -0.23 17.05
CA LYS A 93 9.23 -1.65 17.18
C LYS A 93 10.21 -2.51 16.38
N GLN A 94 10.48 -2.11 15.14
CA GLN A 94 11.31 -2.87 14.21
C GLN A 94 12.82 -2.74 14.49
N GLY A 95 13.23 -1.69 15.21
CA GLY A 95 14.65 -1.39 15.42
C GLY A 95 15.31 -0.83 14.18
N VAL A 96 14.61 -0.03 13.39
CA VAL A 96 15.09 0.58 12.15
C VAL A 96 15.09 2.11 12.22
N VAL A 97 15.81 2.70 11.29
CA VAL A 97 15.79 4.14 10.99
C VAL A 97 15.38 4.32 9.54
N PHE A 98 14.31 5.07 9.29
CA PHE A 98 14.02 5.58 7.95
C PHE A 98 14.96 6.74 7.67
N ASN A 99 15.74 6.66 6.60
CA ASN A 99 16.72 7.69 6.25
C ASN A 99 16.38 8.46 4.97
N GLU A 100 15.46 7.95 4.17
CA GLU A 100 15.03 8.63 2.96
C GLU A 100 13.60 8.24 2.58
N ILE A 101 12.84 9.22 2.06
CA ILE A 101 11.55 9.00 1.38
C ILE A 101 11.59 9.80 0.08
N LYS A 102 11.50 9.12 -1.05
CA LYS A 102 11.41 9.73 -2.38
C LYS A 102 10.03 9.45 -2.98
N SER A 103 9.44 10.45 -3.62
CA SER A 103 8.19 10.25 -4.36
C SER A 103 8.36 10.58 -5.83
N LYS A 104 7.75 9.77 -6.70
CA LYS A 104 7.52 10.05 -8.11
C LYS A 104 6.02 10.24 -8.30
N THR A 105 5.64 11.31 -9.00
CA THR A 105 4.23 11.64 -9.25
C THR A 105 3.91 11.51 -10.73
N GLU A 106 2.69 11.07 -11.03
CA GLU A 106 2.13 11.08 -12.39
C GLU A 106 0.73 11.67 -12.35
N ILE A 107 0.54 12.81 -13.01
CA ILE A 107 -0.75 13.49 -13.06
C ILE A 107 -1.64 12.82 -14.08
N ARG A 108 -2.76 12.27 -13.63
CA ARG A 108 -3.77 11.64 -14.48
C ARG A 108 -4.75 12.65 -15.05
N LYS A 109 -5.15 13.64 -14.23
CA LYS A 109 -6.03 14.75 -14.62
C LYS A 109 -5.72 16.00 -13.82
N ALA A 110 -5.86 17.17 -14.46
CA ALA A 110 -5.82 18.48 -13.82
C ALA A 110 -6.88 19.38 -14.43
N ARG A 111 -7.54 20.22 -13.64
CA ARG A 111 -8.44 21.26 -14.12
C ARG A 111 -8.55 22.42 -13.14
N GLU A 112 -8.76 23.61 -13.63
CA GLU A 112 -9.19 24.74 -12.82
C GLU A 112 -10.67 24.56 -12.43
N ARG A 113 -11.01 24.66 -11.16
CA ARG A 113 -12.38 24.52 -10.63
C ARG A 113 -13.04 25.86 -10.39
N GLU A 114 -12.26 26.78 -9.89
CA GLU A 114 -12.59 28.17 -9.61
C GLU A 114 -11.30 28.96 -9.80
N LYS A 115 -11.38 30.29 -9.86
CA LYS A 115 -10.19 31.14 -9.96
C LYS A 115 -9.17 30.77 -8.88
N ASP A 116 -7.96 30.47 -9.31
CA ASP A 116 -6.81 30.09 -8.45
C ASP A 116 -7.02 28.80 -7.61
N LEU A 117 -8.02 27.96 -7.95
CA LEU A 117 -8.31 26.67 -7.29
C LEU A 117 -8.30 25.53 -8.30
N TYR A 118 -7.38 24.62 -8.15
CA TYR A 118 -7.13 23.51 -9.07
C TYR A 118 -7.46 22.16 -8.45
N GLY A 119 -8.17 21.32 -9.19
CA GLY A 119 -8.42 19.92 -8.83
C GLY A 119 -7.51 19.01 -9.62
N ILE A 120 -6.75 18.15 -8.91
CA ILE A 120 -5.74 17.26 -9.49
C ILE A 120 -5.98 15.83 -9.05
N ILE A 121 -5.90 14.90 -10.00
CA ILE A 121 -5.82 13.46 -9.75
C ILE A 121 -4.43 13.02 -10.15
N CYS A 122 -3.69 12.44 -9.21
CA CYS A 122 -2.36 11.91 -9.48
C CYS A 122 -2.13 10.54 -8.81
N VAL A 123 -1.22 9.78 -9.40
CA VAL A 123 -0.62 8.60 -8.79
C VAL A 123 0.70 9.02 -8.17
N VAL A 124 0.96 8.55 -6.99
CA VAL A 124 2.21 8.80 -6.26
C VAL A 124 2.83 7.47 -5.87
N SER A 125 4.05 7.22 -6.32
CA SER A 125 4.88 6.12 -5.82
C SER A 125 5.91 6.68 -4.86
N SER A 126 5.85 6.28 -3.60
CA SER A 126 6.80 6.70 -2.58
C SER A 126 7.71 5.54 -2.21
N GLU A 127 9.01 5.73 -2.45
CA GLU A 127 10.07 4.82 -2.02
C GLU A 127 10.56 5.22 -0.64
N PHE A 128 10.57 4.27 0.27
CA PHE A 128 11.09 4.38 1.62
C PHE A 128 12.38 3.60 1.72
N THR A 129 13.44 4.24 2.21
CA THR A 129 14.72 3.59 2.52
C THR A 129 14.92 3.54 4.02
N TYR A 130 15.32 2.37 4.54
CA TYR A 130 15.59 2.17 5.96
C TYR A 130 16.79 1.26 6.18
N TYR A 131 17.38 1.35 7.35
CA TYR A 131 18.43 0.44 7.83
C TYR A 131 18.17 0.01 9.27
N TYR A 132 18.70 -1.11 9.68
CA TYR A 132 18.62 -1.59 11.06
C TYR A 132 19.67 -0.91 11.95
N LEU A 133 19.30 -0.59 13.19
CA LEU A 133 20.16 0.11 14.15
C LEU A 133 21.52 -0.58 14.36
N ASN A 134 21.57 -1.91 14.26
CA ASN A 134 22.80 -2.70 14.42
C ASN A 134 23.49 -3.07 13.10
N ASP A 135 22.99 -2.57 11.94
CA ASP A 135 23.60 -2.79 10.62
C ASP A 135 23.34 -1.57 9.69
N PRO A 136 23.89 -0.39 10.01
CA PRO A 136 23.56 0.85 9.29
C PRO A 136 24.15 0.91 7.87
N LEU A 137 25.03 -0.01 7.49
CA LEU A 137 25.61 -0.07 6.17
C LEU A 137 24.75 -0.82 5.15
N LYS A 138 23.76 -1.61 5.62
CA LYS A 138 22.81 -2.32 4.76
C LYS A 138 21.48 -1.61 4.75
N THR A 139 21.15 -1.01 3.62
CA THR A 139 19.86 -0.37 3.39
C THR A 139 18.86 -1.34 2.77
N ASN A 140 17.60 -1.14 3.11
CA ASN A 140 16.45 -1.84 2.55
C ASN A 140 15.50 -0.80 1.98
N THR A 141 14.78 -1.14 0.91
CA THR A 141 13.83 -0.25 0.27
C THR A 141 12.48 -0.94 0.07
N PHE A 142 11.42 -0.16 0.10
CA PHE A 142 10.08 -0.58 -0.34
C PHE A 142 9.33 0.59 -0.97
N ARG A 143 8.28 0.28 -1.73
CA ARG A 143 7.45 1.31 -2.39
C ARG A 143 5.97 1.15 -2.05
N LEU A 144 5.32 2.31 -1.95
CA LEU A 144 3.87 2.43 -1.79
C LEU A 144 3.31 3.26 -2.95
N GLY A 145 2.35 2.70 -3.67
CA GLY A 145 1.58 3.42 -4.69
C GLY A 145 0.24 3.89 -4.12
N THR A 146 -0.06 5.17 -4.28
CA THR A 146 -1.30 5.78 -3.81
C THR A 146 -1.94 6.67 -4.87
N TYR A 147 -3.28 6.66 -4.94
CA TYR A 147 -4.06 7.54 -5.79
C TYR A 147 -4.55 8.71 -4.96
N HIS A 148 -4.14 9.92 -5.36
CA HIS A 148 -4.50 11.16 -4.67
C HIS A 148 -5.50 11.97 -5.49
N TYR A 149 -6.48 12.50 -4.79
CA TYR A 149 -7.31 13.60 -5.22
C TYR A 149 -6.94 14.82 -4.39
N LEU A 150 -6.44 15.86 -5.04
CA LEU A 150 -5.98 17.10 -4.43
C LEU A 150 -6.78 18.31 -4.94
N ASN A 151 -7.11 19.25 -4.03
CA ASN A 151 -7.43 20.61 -4.41
C ASN A 151 -6.29 21.51 -3.92
N LEU A 152 -5.63 22.17 -4.87
CA LEU A 152 -4.56 23.13 -4.62
C LEU A 152 -5.08 24.54 -4.87
N LYS A 153 -4.89 25.44 -3.91
CA LYS A 153 -5.13 26.87 -4.06
C LYS A 153 -3.80 27.57 -4.30
N ASP A 154 -3.78 28.40 -5.35
CA ASP A 154 -2.65 29.28 -5.65
C ASP A 154 -2.74 30.52 -4.76
N GLU A 155 -1.71 30.78 -3.94
CA GLU A 155 -1.58 31.97 -3.09
C GLU A 155 -0.55 32.97 -3.65
N GLY A 156 -0.07 32.70 -4.87
CA GLY A 156 0.88 33.54 -5.61
C GLY A 156 2.33 33.11 -5.39
N ASP A 157 2.75 32.94 -4.17
CA ASP A 157 4.10 32.49 -3.80
C ASP A 157 4.19 30.99 -3.50
N ARG A 158 3.04 30.34 -3.28
CA ARG A 158 2.95 28.90 -2.95
C ARG A 158 1.59 28.33 -3.31
N TYR A 159 1.55 27.00 -3.36
CA TYR A 159 0.31 26.23 -3.42
C TYR A 159 -0.01 25.64 -2.06
N ILE A 160 -1.29 25.73 -1.63
CA ILE A 160 -1.78 25.18 -0.37
C ILE A 160 -2.87 24.14 -0.63
N ILE A 161 -2.81 23.02 0.10
CA ILE A 161 -3.80 21.96 0.01
C ILE A 161 -5.07 22.41 0.75
N THR A 162 -6.17 22.55 0.01
CA THR A 162 -7.49 22.86 0.59
C THR A 162 -8.36 21.61 0.75
N LYS A 163 -7.99 20.52 0.07
CA LYS A 163 -8.57 19.19 0.19
C LYS A 163 -7.58 18.16 -0.31
N GLU A 164 -7.42 17.07 0.41
CA GLU A 164 -6.74 15.86 -0.08
C GLU A 164 -7.52 14.63 0.35
N TRP A 165 -7.59 13.66 -0.54
CA TRP A 165 -8.09 12.34 -0.24
C TRP A 165 -7.27 11.30 -0.98
N TYR A 166 -6.92 10.24 -0.30
CA TYR A 166 -6.33 9.01 -0.85
C TYR A 166 -6.61 7.85 0.08
N THR A 167 -6.42 6.63 -0.41
CA THR A 167 -6.50 5.45 0.44
C THR A 167 -5.19 5.31 1.20
N ASP A 168 -5.23 5.62 2.51
CA ASP A 168 -4.05 5.57 3.37
C ASP A 168 -3.61 4.12 3.58
N PRO A 169 -2.35 3.75 3.21
CA PRO A 169 -1.80 2.41 3.43
C PRO A 169 -1.62 2.04 4.90
N PHE A 170 -1.72 3.00 5.81
CA PHE A 170 -1.52 2.83 7.26
C PHE A 170 -2.81 2.95 8.08
N ALA A 171 -3.97 3.10 7.43
CA ALA A 171 -5.25 3.38 8.09
C ALA A 171 -5.68 2.34 9.14
N ASP A 172 -5.25 1.09 9.00
CA ASP A 172 -5.56 0.01 9.94
C ASP A 172 -4.54 -0.11 11.10
N SER A 173 -3.61 0.83 11.24
CA SER A 173 -2.39 0.66 12.06
C SER A 173 -2.25 1.68 13.17
N LEU A 174 -3.31 2.32 13.60
CA LEU A 174 -3.26 3.48 14.49
C LEU A 174 -2.81 3.17 15.93
N ASP A 175 -2.75 1.91 16.35
CA ASP A 175 -2.34 1.51 17.69
C ASP A 175 -1.29 0.40 17.68
N LEU A 176 -0.04 0.76 17.96
CA LEU A 176 1.10 -0.15 18.06
C LEU A 176 1.51 -0.45 19.52
N ASN A 177 0.81 0.11 20.50
CA ASN A 177 1.28 0.07 21.89
C ASN A 177 1.45 -1.36 22.42
N ASN A 178 0.58 -2.29 21.98
CA ASN A 178 0.57 -3.67 22.47
C ASN A 178 1.58 -4.59 21.76
N ILE A 179 2.22 -4.15 20.67
CA ILE A 179 3.19 -4.95 19.92
C ILE A 179 4.61 -4.40 19.95
N LYS A 180 4.81 -3.25 20.59
CA LYS A 180 6.15 -2.75 20.91
C LYS A 180 6.66 -3.51 22.13
N SER A 181 7.70 -4.31 21.97
CA SER A 181 8.40 -4.93 23.08
C SER A 181 9.89 -5.03 22.78
N ASP A 182 10.71 -4.97 23.84
CA ASP A 182 12.16 -5.14 23.71
C ASP A 182 12.49 -6.57 23.24
N GLU A 183 11.67 -7.57 23.59
CA GLU A 183 11.83 -8.95 23.13
C GLU A 183 11.65 -9.03 21.59
N ILE A 184 10.58 -8.46 21.05
CA ILE A 184 10.31 -8.45 19.60
C ILE A 184 11.44 -7.71 18.87
N LYS A 185 11.81 -6.52 19.33
CA LYS A 185 12.89 -5.74 18.74
C LYS A 185 14.22 -6.48 18.80
N SER A 186 14.55 -7.07 19.91
CA SER A 186 15.80 -7.86 20.07
C SER A 186 15.82 -9.07 19.15
N TYR A 187 14.70 -9.78 19.03
CA TYR A 187 14.59 -10.91 18.09
C TYR A 187 14.84 -10.48 16.65
N ILE A 188 14.20 -9.39 16.20
CA ILE A 188 14.37 -8.86 14.84
C ILE A 188 15.83 -8.46 14.59
N LEU A 189 16.43 -7.69 15.51
CA LEU A 189 17.81 -7.21 15.35
C LEU A 189 18.85 -8.34 15.32
N ASN A 190 18.59 -9.46 16.00
CA ASN A 190 19.46 -10.63 16.02
C ASN A 190 19.17 -11.65 14.91
N SER A 191 18.12 -11.42 14.10
CA SER A 191 17.81 -12.25 12.95
C SER A 191 18.74 -11.95 11.77
N SER A 192 18.82 -12.88 10.83
CA SER A 192 19.60 -12.76 9.60
C SER A 192 18.82 -13.30 8.42
N SER A 193 19.07 -12.76 7.24
CA SER A 193 18.48 -13.27 6.01
C SER A 193 18.99 -14.69 5.75
N PRO A 194 18.09 -15.66 5.50
CA PRO A 194 18.50 -17.00 5.15
C PRO A 194 19.15 -17.04 3.76
N SER A 195 20.04 -17.99 3.53
CA SER A 195 20.46 -18.32 2.17
C SER A 195 19.28 -19.02 1.47
N TYR A 196 18.61 -18.28 0.60
CA TYR A 196 17.46 -18.75 -0.18
C TYR A 196 17.58 -18.30 -1.63
N SER A 197 17.34 -19.21 -2.55
CA SER A 197 17.23 -18.94 -3.98
C SER A 197 15.90 -19.54 -4.46
N PRO A 198 14.97 -18.75 -4.99
CA PRO A 198 13.73 -19.28 -5.54
C PRO A 198 14.01 -20.19 -6.73
N ASP A 199 13.18 -21.19 -6.92
CA ASP A 199 13.17 -21.95 -8.16
C ASP A 199 12.63 -21.11 -9.33
N GLU A 200 12.69 -21.64 -10.56
CA GLU A 200 12.28 -20.92 -11.76
C GLU A 200 10.82 -20.48 -11.73
N ARG A 201 9.92 -21.32 -11.18
CA ARG A 201 8.49 -21.00 -11.10
C ARG A 201 8.23 -19.89 -10.09
N THR A 202 8.82 -20.01 -8.93
CA THR A 202 8.74 -19.00 -7.87
C THR A 202 9.33 -17.67 -8.35
N GLN A 203 10.48 -17.69 -9.07
CA GLN A 203 11.08 -16.47 -9.61
C GLN A 203 10.16 -15.78 -10.62
N LYS A 204 9.54 -16.53 -11.53
CA LYS A 204 8.57 -15.97 -12.48
C LYS A 204 7.34 -15.36 -11.79
N ALA A 205 6.89 -15.95 -10.68
CA ALA A 205 5.82 -15.40 -9.87
C ALA A 205 6.22 -14.06 -9.21
N ILE A 206 7.45 -13.98 -8.69
CA ILE A 206 8.03 -12.75 -8.13
C ILE A 206 8.14 -11.67 -9.21
N ASP A 207 8.70 -12.00 -10.36
CA ASP A 207 8.89 -11.06 -11.48
C ASP A 207 7.55 -10.52 -11.97
N TYR A 208 6.52 -11.39 -12.08
CA TYR A 208 5.16 -10.97 -12.40
C TYR A 208 4.61 -9.99 -11.36
N ALA A 209 4.78 -10.29 -10.08
CA ALA A 209 4.32 -9.43 -8.99
C ALA A 209 4.99 -8.06 -9.03
N HIS A 210 6.29 -8.00 -9.24
CA HIS A 210 7.04 -6.74 -9.33
C HIS A 210 6.64 -5.91 -10.57
N THR A 211 6.42 -6.57 -11.71
CA THR A 211 6.02 -5.89 -12.96
C THR A 211 4.64 -5.25 -12.86
N TYR A 212 3.69 -5.90 -12.21
CA TYR A 212 2.28 -5.49 -12.25
C TYR A 212 1.71 -5.00 -10.91
N CYS A 213 2.55 -4.71 -9.92
CA CYS A 213 2.08 -4.27 -8.60
C CYS A 213 1.50 -2.84 -8.58
N GLY A 214 1.69 -2.03 -9.62
CA GLY A 214 1.18 -0.66 -9.69
C GLY A 214 1.96 0.37 -8.85
N ALA A 215 2.84 -0.07 -7.94
CA ALA A 215 3.65 0.81 -7.09
C ALA A 215 5.03 1.12 -7.67
N ALA A 216 5.44 0.41 -8.71
CA ALA A 216 6.74 0.59 -9.32
C ALA A 216 6.82 1.95 -10.03
N ALA A 217 7.89 2.70 -9.78
CA ALA A 217 8.09 4.04 -10.30
C ALA A 217 9.30 4.14 -11.22
N ASP A 218 9.94 3.03 -11.58
CA ASP A 218 10.95 3.03 -12.63
C ASP A 218 10.30 2.96 -14.02
N ASP A 219 11.06 3.36 -15.04
CA ASP A 219 10.53 3.46 -16.40
C ASP A 219 10.23 2.09 -17.02
N GLU A 220 10.85 1.01 -16.50
CA GLU A 220 10.64 -0.35 -17.00
C GLU A 220 9.35 -0.97 -16.44
N LEU A 221 9.06 -0.79 -15.16
CA LEU A 221 7.90 -1.38 -14.50
C LEU A 221 6.66 -0.49 -14.56
N GLY A 222 6.81 0.84 -14.42
CA GLY A 222 5.71 1.83 -14.49
C GLY A 222 4.64 1.64 -13.41
N PHE A 223 3.51 2.34 -13.58
CA PHE A 223 2.34 2.27 -12.70
C PHE A 223 1.24 1.39 -13.31
N ASN A 224 1.57 0.20 -13.79
CA ASN A 224 0.66 -0.57 -14.61
C ASN A 224 0.17 -1.84 -13.90
N TYR A 225 -1.14 -2.06 -13.98
CA TYR A 225 -1.75 -3.37 -13.82
C TYR A 225 -1.75 -4.14 -15.14
N ASN A 226 -1.79 -5.46 -15.07
CA ASN A 226 -1.92 -6.27 -16.28
C ASN A 226 -3.30 -6.11 -16.93
N LYS A 227 -3.35 -5.48 -18.10
CA LYS A 227 -4.59 -5.14 -18.83
C LYS A 227 -5.43 -6.34 -19.29
N LYS A 228 -4.90 -7.57 -19.19
CA LYS A 228 -5.67 -8.80 -19.44
C LYS A 228 -6.72 -9.06 -18.34
N TYR A 229 -6.58 -8.41 -17.18
CA TYR A 229 -7.42 -8.61 -16.02
C TYR A 229 -8.20 -7.35 -15.68
N THR A 230 -9.43 -7.54 -15.25
CA THR A 230 -10.26 -6.45 -14.71
C THR A 230 -9.65 -5.94 -13.40
N ASP A 231 -9.57 -4.62 -13.25
CA ASP A 231 -9.26 -3.98 -11.96
C ASP A 231 -10.52 -3.99 -11.08
N PHE A 232 -10.49 -4.77 -9.99
CA PHE A 232 -11.58 -4.87 -9.03
C PHE A 232 -11.48 -3.87 -7.87
N ASN A 233 -10.52 -2.94 -7.86
CA ASN A 233 -10.45 -1.90 -6.82
C ASN A 233 -11.74 -1.09 -6.67
N PRO A 234 -12.42 -0.67 -7.76
CA PRO A 234 -13.71 0.02 -7.66
C PRO A 234 -14.83 -0.82 -7.04
N GLN A 235 -14.69 -2.14 -7.05
CA GLN A 235 -15.69 -3.12 -6.57
C GLN A 235 -15.39 -3.62 -5.15
N GLY A 236 -14.40 -3.05 -4.49
CA GLY A 236 -14.05 -3.35 -3.09
C GLY A 236 -12.69 -3.97 -2.86
N GLY A 237 -11.89 -4.18 -3.92
CA GLY A 237 -10.49 -4.56 -3.80
C GLY A 237 -9.99 -5.58 -4.80
N ASP A 238 -8.72 -5.49 -5.15
CA ASP A 238 -8.06 -6.29 -6.19
C ASP A 238 -6.99 -7.27 -5.65
N CYS A 239 -6.77 -7.32 -4.34
CA CYS A 239 -5.67 -8.07 -3.73
C CYS A 239 -5.69 -9.58 -4.05
N ALA A 240 -6.85 -10.23 -3.99
CA ALA A 240 -6.98 -11.66 -4.28
C ALA A 240 -6.92 -11.93 -5.79
N ASN A 241 -7.45 -11.04 -6.62
CA ASN A 241 -7.29 -11.09 -8.08
C ASN A 241 -5.81 -11.04 -8.45
N PHE A 242 -5.05 -10.12 -7.88
CA PHE A 242 -3.62 -10.00 -8.14
C PHE A 242 -2.83 -11.22 -7.64
N ALA A 243 -3.09 -11.70 -6.42
CA ALA A 243 -2.47 -12.93 -5.91
C ALA A 243 -2.78 -14.15 -6.80
N SER A 244 -3.99 -14.23 -7.33
CA SER A 244 -4.37 -15.28 -8.30
C SER A 244 -3.62 -15.15 -9.63
N GLN A 245 -3.43 -13.93 -10.12
CA GLN A 245 -2.63 -13.67 -11.33
C GLN A 245 -1.17 -14.09 -11.13
N ILE A 246 -0.55 -13.73 -10.00
CA ILE A 246 0.82 -14.12 -9.66
C ILE A 246 0.99 -15.64 -9.73
N LEU A 247 0.08 -16.38 -9.11
CA LEU A 247 0.12 -17.84 -9.12
C LEU A 247 -0.12 -18.44 -10.51
N PHE A 248 -1.03 -17.88 -11.30
CA PHE A 248 -1.38 -18.39 -12.60
C PHE A 248 -0.36 -18.02 -13.68
N GLU A 249 -0.09 -16.72 -13.88
CA GLU A 249 0.77 -16.23 -14.96
C GLU A 249 2.26 -16.47 -14.66
N GLY A 250 2.71 -16.17 -13.43
CA GLY A 250 4.10 -16.39 -13.02
C GLY A 250 4.34 -17.82 -12.53
N GLY A 251 3.59 -18.28 -11.55
CA GLY A 251 3.78 -19.55 -10.87
C GLY A 251 3.31 -20.79 -11.64
N GLY A 252 2.62 -20.62 -12.78
CA GLY A 252 2.17 -21.73 -13.63
C GLY A 252 1.11 -22.65 -13.00
N PHE A 253 0.35 -22.15 -12.00
CA PHE A 253 -0.74 -22.90 -11.39
C PHE A 253 -1.90 -23.07 -12.38
N LYS A 254 -2.48 -24.25 -12.44
CA LYS A 254 -3.58 -24.54 -13.38
C LYS A 254 -4.91 -24.07 -12.80
N LYS A 255 -5.69 -23.35 -13.61
CA LYS A 255 -7.10 -23.03 -13.33
C LYS A 255 -7.96 -24.31 -13.29
N ASN A 256 -9.08 -24.23 -12.58
CA ASN A 256 -10.12 -25.26 -12.54
C ASN A 256 -11.50 -24.61 -12.34
N SER A 257 -12.56 -25.41 -12.20
CA SER A 257 -13.92 -24.89 -12.04
C SER A 257 -14.14 -24.00 -10.81
N THR A 258 -13.34 -24.16 -9.76
CA THR A 258 -13.46 -23.38 -8.51
C THR A 258 -12.63 -22.09 -8.55
N TRP A 259 -11.40 -22.18 -9.09
CA TRP A 259 -10.45 -21.09 -9.17
C TRP A 259 -10.08 -20.83 -10.62
N ASN A 260 -10.73 -19.82 -11.21
CA ASN A 260 -10.54 -19.47 -12.62
C ASN A 260 -10.85 -18.01 -12.89
N TYR A 261 -10.45 -17.57 -14.07
CA TYR A 261 -10.75 -16.27 -14.65
C TYR A 261 -10.98 -16.44 -16.13
N SER A 262 -12.09 -15.92 -16.66
CA SER A 262 -12.46 -15.90 -18.06
C SER A 262 -13.37 -14.70 -18.36
N ASP A 263 -13.33 -14.19 -19.57
CA ASP A 263 -14.24 -13.17 -20.10
C ASP A 263 -14.36 -11.89 -19.23
N GLY A 264 -13.25 -11.50 -18.61
CA GLY A 264 -13.23 -10.32 -17.75
C GLY A 264 -13.71 -10.55 -16.30
N GLU A 265 -14.10 -11.78 -15.95
CA GLU A 265 -14.63 -12.14 -14.64
C GLU A 265 -13.80 -13.19 -13.93
N GLY A 266 -13.62 -13.04 -12.63
CA GLY A 266 -12.98 -14.03 -11.76
C GLY A 266 -14.01 -14.81 -10.93
N SER A 267 -13.78 -16.13 -10.76
CA SER A 267 -14.55 -16.90 -9.78
C SER A 267 -14.36 -16.34 -8.37
N LYS A 268 -15.27 -16.66 -7.45
CA LYS A 268 -15.17 -16.18 -6.06
C LYS A 268 -13.83 -16.55 -5.43
N ALA A 269 -13.29 -17.73 -5.70
CA ALA A 269 -11.97 -18.13 -5.19
C ALA A 269 -10.80 -17.36 -5.85
N TRP A 270 -11.02 -16.74 -7.00
CA TRP A 270 -10.04 -15.92 -7.68
C TRP A 270 -10.01 -14.48 -7.16
N VAL A 271 -11.18 -13.84 -6.92
CA VAL A 271 -11.28 -12.40 -6.63
C VAL A 271 -11.56 -12.05 -5.18
N ASN A 272 -11.96 -13.01 -4.32
CA ASN A 272 -12.33 -12.73 -2.93
C ASN A 272 -11.27 -13.28 -1.97
N ALA A 273 -10.71 -12.42 -1.11
CA ALA A 273 -9.62 -12.75 -0.20
C ALA A 273 -9.90 -13.98 0.70
N GLN A 274 -11.09 -14.04 1.31
CA GLN A 274 -11.47 -15.18 2.16
C GLN A 274 -11.58 -16.48 1.36
N ALA A 275 -12.19 -16.41 0.19
CA ALA A 275 -12.41 -17.58 -0.67
C ALA A 275 -11.09 -18.06 -1.31
N PHE A 276 -10.21 -17.13 -1.72
CA PHE A 276 -8.88 -17.42 -2.22
C PHE A 276 -8.05 -18.20 -1.19
N LYS A 277 -7.91 -17.65 0.03
CA LYS A 277 -7.17 -18.30 1.10
C LYS A 277 -7.74 -19.69 1.42
N ASN A 278 -9.07 -19.81 1.53
CA ASN A 278 -9.71 -21.09 1.78
C ASN A 278 -9.45 -22.09 0.66
N TYR A 279 -9.55 -21.67 -0.59
CA TYR A 279 -9.29 -22.50 -1.74
C TYR A 279 -7.83 -23.00 -1.75
N MET A 280 -6.86 -22.13 -1.60
CA MET A 280 -5.44 -22.52 -1.61
C MET A 280 -5.12 -23.57 -0.56
N VAL A 281 -5.61 -23.39 0.66
CA VAL A 281 -5.36 -24.35 1.76
C VAL A 281 -6.16 -25.64 1.58
N ASN A 282 -7.46 -25.55 1.27
CA ASN A 282 -8.32 -26.74 1.21
C ASN A 282 -8.07 -27.61 -0.04
N SER A 283 -7.50 -27.03 -1.10
CA SER A 283 -7.11 -27.80 -2.30
C SER A 283 -5.74 -28.47 -2.19
N GLY A 284 -5.02 -28.27 -1.06
CA GLY A 284 -3.67 -28.80 -0.86
C GLY A 284 -2.59 -28.08 -1.67
N ARG A 285 -2.89 -26.87 -2.19
CA ARG A 285 -1.89 -26.02 -2.88
C ARG A 285 -1.03 -25.20 -1.93
N ALA A 286 -1.47 -25.11 -0.68
CA ALA A 286 -0.78 -24.37 0.36
C ALA A 286 -1.10 -24.92 1.73
N SER A 287 -0.24 -24.64 2.71
CA SER A 287 -0.49 -24.96 4.12
C SER A 287 -0.19 -23.78 5.04
N TYR A 288 -0.69 -23.86 6.27
CA TYR A 288 -0.39 -22.82 7.26
C TYR A 288 0.98 -23.01 7.89
N ILE A 289 1.79 -21.94 7.90
CA ILE A 289 2.97 -21.83 8.74
C ILE A 289 2.53 -21.48 10.18
N ALA A 290 1.71 -20.42 10.31
CA ALA A 290 1.18 -19.98 11.60
C ALA A 290 -0.07 -19.12 11.42
N LYS A 291 -0.85 -18.94 12.50
CA LYS A 291 -1.98 -18.01 12.60
C LYS A 291 -1.99 -17.35 13.95
N GLY A 292 -2.20 -16.05 14.01
CA GLY A 292 -2.29 -15.34 15.27
C GLY A 292 -2.16 -13.84 15.13
N LYS A 293 -2.18 -13.15 16.27
CA LYS A 293 -1.79 -11.76 16.36
C LYS A 293 -0.31 -11.61 16.06
N TYR A 294 0.14 -10.40 15.76
CA TYR A 294 1.56 -10.15 15.47
C TYR A 294 2.48 -10.67 16.58
N SER A 295 2.17 -10.39 17.84
CA SER A 295 2.94 -10.85 19.00
C SER A 295 3.04 -12.37 19.14
N GLU A 296 2.12 -13.12 18.53
CA GLU A 296 2.10 -14.60 18.55
C GLU A 296 2.90 -15.19 17.39
N ILE A 297 2.96 -14.48 16.23
CA ILE A 297 3.48 -15.07 14.98
C ILE A 297 4.80 -14.44 14.49
N TYR A 298 5.32 -13.39 15.11
CA TYR A 298 6.48 -12.65 14.58
C TYR A 298 7.73 -13.54 14.39
N LYS A 299 7.94 -14.56 15.25
CA LYS A 299 9.03 -15.54 15.08
C LYS A 299 8.76 -16.47 13.89
N ALA A 300 7.52 -16.94 13.77
CA ALA A 300 7.12 -17.83 12.69
C ALA A 300 7.14 -17.15 11.31
N ALA A 301 6.99 -15.82 11.27
CA ALA A 301 7.05 -15.04 10.04
C ALA A 301 8.40 -15.22 9.30
N TYR A 302 9.49 -15.46 10.01
CA TYR A 302 10.81 -15.74 9.42
C TYR A 302 10.89 -17.08 8.65
N ASN A 303 9.85 -17.92 8.71
CA ASN A 303 9.73 -19.10 7.87
C ASN A 303 9.08 -18.85 6.51
N LEU A 304 8.48 -17.65 6.32
CA LEU A 304 7.96 -17.26 5.01
C LEU A 304 9.09 -17.12 3.98
N ARG A 305 8.79 -17.53 2.75
CA ARG A 305 9.70 -17.42 1.62
C ARG A 305 9.02 -16.68 0.46
N PRO A 306 9.77 -16.05 -0.43
CA PRO A 306 9.20 -15.52 -1.66
C PRO A 306 8.41 -16.60 -2.42
N GLY A 307 7.18 -16.26 -2.81
CA GLY A 307 6.18 -17.17 -3.35
C GLY A 307 5.01 -17.44 -2.38
N ASP A 308 5.26 -17.39 -1.07
CA ASP A 308 4.24 -17.53 -0.04
C ASP A 308 3.26 -16.33 0.01
N PHE A 309 2.21 -16.43 0.81
CA PHE A 309 1.35 -15.27 1.03
C PHE A 309 0.96 -15.10 2.50
N VAL A 310 0.63 -13.85 2.82
CA VAL A 310 0.02 -13.46 4.09
C VAL A 310 -1.43 -13.08 3.85
N ALA A 311 -2.36 -13.68 4.61
CA ALA A 311 -3.75 -13.27 4.63
C ALA A 311 -4.04 -12.55 5.96
N TYR A 312 -4.71 -11.40 5.85
CA TYR A 312 -5.00 -10.51 6.97
C TYR A 312 -6.46 -10.65 7.37
N GLU A 313 -6.67 -11.08 8.61
CA GLU A 313 -8.00 -11.26 9.19
C GLU A 313 -8.36 -10.06 10.08
N LYS A 314 -9.53 -9.48 9.83
CA LYS A 314 -10.13 -8.43 10.63
C LYS A 314 -11.57 -8.83 10.97
N ASN A 315 -11.91 -8.81 12.26
CA ASN A 315 -13.23 -9.19 12.75
C ASN A 315 -13.69 -10.59 12.26
N GLY A 316 -12.79 -11.58 12.30
CA GLY A 316 -13.11 -12.96 11.93
C GLY A 316 -13.20 -13.23 10.41
N ARG A 317 -12.85 -12.26 9.57
CA ARG A 317 -12.87 -12.41 8.10
C ARG A 317 -11.54 -12.01 7.49
N ILE A 318 -11.06 -12.78 6.52
CA ILE A 318 -9.92 -12.37 5.69
C ILE A 318 -10.36 -11.22 4.79
N THR A 319 -9.71 -10.09 4.94
CA THR A 319 -10.01 -8.85 4.22
C THR A 319 -8.96 -8.50 3.18
N HIS A 320 -7.76 -9.08 3.28
CA HIS A 320 -6.64 -8.77 2.38
C HIS A 320 -5.70 -9.97 2.18
N ILE A 321 -5.03 -10.00 1.04
CA ILE A 321 -3.98 -10.96 0.67
C ILE A 321 -2.77 -10.17 0.15
N SER A 322 -1.57 -10.53 0.61
CA SER A 322 -0.31 -10.03 0.06
C SER A 322 0.64 -11.19 -0.22
N THR A 323 1.25 -11.21 -1.38
CA THR A 323 2.26 -12.23 -1.74
C THR A 323 3.63 -11.80 -1.20
N VAL A 324 4.34 -12.70 -0.55
CA VAL A 324 5.74 -12.50 -0.16
C VAL A 324 6.59 -12.55 -1.43
N THR A 325 7.33 -11.50 -1.72
CA THR A 325 8.15 -11.41 -2.94
C THR A 325 9.61 -11.08 -2.67
N GLY A 326 9.97 -10.92 -1.40
CA GLY A 326 11.34 -10.69 -0.98
C GLY A 326 11.53 -10.86 0.53
N LEU A 327 12.76 -10.76 0.94
CA LEU A 327 13.18 -10.70 2.34
C LEU A 327 14.14 -9.51 2.48
N ASP A 328 14.08 -8.82 3.60
CA ASP A 328 15.03 -7.75 3.87
C ASP A 328 16.39 -8.27 4.39
N SER A 329 17.30 -7.37 4.75
CA SER A 329 18.64 -7.70 5.22
C SER A 329 18.69 -8.53 6.51
N LYS A 330 17.58 -8.58 7.27
CA LYS A 330 17.41 -9.43 8.46
C LYS A 330 16.56 -10.67 8.20
N GLY A 331 16.12 -10.89 6.96
CA GLY A 331 15.20 -11.98 6.60
C GLY A 331 13.74 -11.70 6.94
N TYR A 332 13.39 -10.44 7.19
CA TYR A 332 12.02 -10.04 7.44
C TYR A 332 11.20 -10.09 6.15
N PRO A 333 10.00 -10.71 6.15
CA PRO A 333 9.23 -10.89 4.92
C PRO A 333 8.76 -9.56 4.34
N LEU A 334 8.96 -9.41 3.03
CA LEU A 334 8.51 -8.27 2.24
C LEU A 334 7.42 -8.71 1.28
N VAL A 335 6.32 -7.97 1.24
CA VAL A 335 5.14 -8.32 0.46
C VAL A 335 4.85 -7.34 -0.66
N THR A 336 4.22 -7.88 -1.72
CA THR A 336 3.73 -7.13 -2.87
C THR A 336 2.24 -7.44 -3.08
N CYS A 337 1.42 -6.40 -3.28
CA CYS A 337 -0.03 -6.55 -3.46
C CYS A 337 -0.66 -5.31 -4.10
N HIS A 338 -1.90 -5.46 -4.58
CA HIS A 338 -2.82 -4.38 -4.91
C HIS A 338 -3.64 -3.94 -3.68
N ASN A 339 -4.45 -2.91 -3.82
CA ASN A 339 -5.16 -2.20 -2.74
C ASN A 339 -4.21 -1.43 -1.82
N THR A 340 -3.94 -0.17 -2.15
CA THR A 340 -2.74 0.54 -1.77
C THR A 340 -1.53 -0.26 -2.26
N ASP A 341 -1.15 0.01 -3.48
CA ASP A 341 -0.16 -0.78 -4.19
C ASP A 341 1.15 -0.86 -3.41
N ARG A 342 1.64 -2.06 -3.18
CA ARG A 342 2.80 -2.34 -2.36
C ARG A 342 3.84 -3.10 -3.17
N LEU A 343 5.08 -2.65 -3.12
CA LEU A 343 6.23 -3.35 -3.66
C LEU A 343 7.27 -3.55 -2.57
N LEU A 344 7.52 -4.79 -2.19
CA LEU A 344 8.50 -5.19 -1.17
C LEU A 344 8.27 -4.52 0.21
N VAL A 345 7.02 -4.29 0.60
CA VAL A 345 6.67 -3.66 1.88
C VAL A 345 6.78 -4.68 3.02
N PRO A 346 7.36 -4.34 4.19
CA PRO A 346 7.33 -5.21 5.36
C PRO A 346 5.91 -5.71 5.66
N PHE A 347 5.73 -7.02 5.83
CA PHE A 347 4.42 -7.68 5.80
C PHE A 347 3.41 -7.15 6.83
N ASP A 348 3.88 -6.62 7.96
CA ASP A 348 3.03 -6.05 9.01
C ASP A 348 2.85 -4.53 8.90
N LEU A 349 3.63 -3.85 8.06
CA LEU A 349 3.56 -2.40 7.93
C LEU A 349 2.21 -1.99 7.34
N GLY A 350 1.43 -1.22 8.11
CA GLY A 350 0.06 -0.87 7.77
C GLY A 350 -1.01 -1.82 8.35
N TRP A 351 -0.61 -2.91 9.01
CA TRP A 351 -1.50 -3.92 9.60
C TRP A 351 -1.23 -4.18 11.09
N SER A 352 -0.36 -3.39 11.70
CA SER A 352 0.16 -3.64 13.04
C SER A 352 -0.77 -3.11 14.11
N ASN A 353 -1.90 -3.76 14.37
CA ASN A 353 -2.74 -3.51 15.53
C ASN A 353 -3.30 -4.82 16.10
N ASP A 354 -3.79 -4.78 17.34
CA ASP A 354 -4.29 -5.95 18.06
C ASP A 354 -5.54 -6.60 17.44
N ASN A 355 -6.24 -5.89 16.55
CA ASN A 355 -7.46 -6.39 15.90
C ASN A 355 -7.15 -7.19 14.63
N ILE A 356 -5.91 -7.21 14.20
CA ILE A 356 -5.47 -7.95 13.01
C ILE A 356 -4.88 -9.29 13.45
N ARG A 357 -5.35 -10.35 12.81
CA ARG A 357 -4.72 -11.68 12.87
C ARG A 357 -4.09 -11.99 11.52
N PHE A 358 -2.90 -12.51 11.56
CA PHE A 358 -2.13 -12.89 10.37
C PHE A 358 -2.27 -14.39 10.15
N HIS A 359 -2.49 -14.79 8.90
CA HIS A 359 -2.37 -16.16 8.46
C HIS A 359 -1.16 -16.23 7.54
N LEU A 360 -0.09 -16.84 8.01
CA LEU A 360 1.13 -17.08 7.25
C LEU A 360 0.97 -18.39 6.51
N VAL A 361 1.13 -18.37 5.20
CA VAL A 361 0.76 -19.49 4.33
C VAL A 361 1.88 -19.82 3.36
N ASP A 362 2.39 -21.05 3.46
CA ASP A 362 3.38 -21.66 2.58
C ASP A 362 2.69 -22.20 1.31
N VAL A 363 3.20 -21.86 0.13
CA VAL A 363 2.63 -22.21 -1.19
C VAL A 363 3.50 -23.25 -1.89
N TYR A 364 2.89 -24.30 -2.41
CA TYR A 364 3.59 -25.41 -3.07
C TYR A 364 3.70 -25.19 -4.58
N TYR A 365 4.76 -24.53 -5.01
CA TYR A 365 5.09 -24.26 -6.42
C TYR A 365 5.46 -25.52 -7.20
#